data_d89a0393493fb97472f950f163154439
#
_entry.id   d89a0393493fb97472f950f163154439
#
_cell.length_a   1.000
_cell.length_b   1.000
_cell.length_c   1.000
_cell.angle_alpha   90.00
_cell.angle_beta   90.00
_cell.angle_gamma   90.00
#
_symmetry.space_group_name_H-M   'P 1'
#
loop_
_entity.id
_entity.type
_entity.pdbx_description
1 polymer ?
#
loop_
_entity_poly.entity_id
_entity_poly.type
_entity_poly.pdbx_seq_one_letter_code
_entity_poly.pdbx_strand_id
1 'polypeptide(L)'
;MTDVAVGAAPALLDIEGLVVRRQREALLDDVALAVRRNTVHALVGPNGAGKSTLFSAILGMIQFDGRIVLNATGAGTIGYVPQSFAVDPTLPVTVAEFLALTRQKRPVCFGLSAATRTAVGRLLERVGMAGLERRPLAVLSGGEMRRVLLAHALDPEPELLLLDEPAAGLDESAMKMLEDILLSLRAGGKTTVLMISHDLDQVQRVADRVTVLDRRVVAEGTPDILTAEELRALLPSTYGRPGSRPAARA
;
A
#
# COMPACT_ATOMS: atom_id res chain seq x y z
N MET A 1 -11.71 38.38 11.39
CA MET A 1 -10.77 37.75 12.34
C MET A 1 -10.27 36.53 11.62
N THR A 2 -9.08 36.62 11.07
CA THR A 2 -8.42 35.65 10.20
C THR A 2 -7.85 34.53 11.08
N ASP A 3 -8.40 33.35 10.97
CA ASP A 3 -7.89 32.14 11.63
C ASP A 3 -6.54 31.81 11.01
N VAL A 4 -5.46 32.06 11.76
CA VAL A 4 -4.09 31.75 11.39
C VAL A 4 -3.95 30.25 11.52
N ALA A 5 -4.00 29.54 10.41
CA ALA A 5 -3.69 28.11 10.33
C ALA A 5 -2.28 27.88 10.90
N VAL A 6 -2.24 27.32 12.10
CA VAL A 6 -1.03 26.78 12.73
C VAL A 6 -0.40 25.82 11.72
N GLY A 7 0.84 26.10 11.31
CA GLY A 7 1.56 25.47 10.24
C GLY A 7 1.55 23.93 10.29
N ALA A 8 0.65 23.33 9.54
CA ALA A 8 0.67 21.90 9.29
C ALA A 8 1.94 21.58 8.50
N ALA A 9 2.71 20.59 8.96
CA ALA A 9 3.87 20.11 8.22
C ALA A 9 3.45 19.80 6.76
N PRO A 10 4.29 20.17 5.76
CA PRO A 10 3.91 20.01 4.36
C PRO A 10 3.59 18.53 4.06
N ALA A 11 2.57 18.32 3.25
CA ALA A 11 2.21 16.99 2.78
C ALA A 11 3.40 16.33 2.07
N LEU A 12 3.58 15.01 2.27
CA LEU A 12 4.57 14.26 1.48
C LEU A 12 4.10 14.10 0.04
N LEU A 13 2.83 13.74 -0.14
CA LEU A 13 2.20 13.62 -1.45
C LEU A 13 1.07 14.63 -1.53
N ASP A 14 1.07 15.42 -2.58
CA ASP A 14 0.04 16.42 -2.86
C ASP A 14 -0.51 16.23 -4.26
N ILE A 15 -1.82 16.10 -4.38
CA ILE A 15 -2.55 15.84 -5.62
C ILE A 15 -3.61 16.93 -5.78
N GLU A 16 -3.59 17.60 -6.92
CA GLU A 16 -4.49 18.71 -7.24
C GLU A 16 -5.14 18.48 -8.61
N GLY A 17 -6.48 18.51 -8.63
CA GLY A 17 -7.26 18.47 -9.86
C GLY A 17 -6.99 17.25 -10.75
N LEU A 18 -6.70 16.09 -10.14
CA LEU A 18 -6.33 14.89 -10.90
C LEU A 18 -7.52 14.34 -11.66
N VAL A 19 -7.38 14.25 -12.98
CA VAL A 19 -8.35 13.66 -13.90
C VAL A 19 -7.68 12.53 -14.68
N VAL A 20 -8.28 11.35 -14.65
CA VAL A 20 -7.87 10.21 -15.47
C VAL A 20 -9.04 9.77 -16.32
N ARG A 21 -8.84 9.73 -17.65
CA ARG A 21 -9.85 9.32 -18.62
C ARG A 21 -9.41 8.07 -19.37
N ARG A 22 -10.36 7.16 -19.58
CA ARG A 22 -10.18 6.03 -20.48
C ARG A 22 -11.26 6.12 -21.56
N GLN A 23 -10.85 6.42 -22.79
CA GLN A 23 -11.76 6.75 -23.88
C GLN A 23 -12.66 7.97 -23.52
N ARG A 24 -13.96 7.77 -23.33
CA ARG A 24 -14.92 8.81 -22.94
C ARG A 24 -15.34 8.78 -21.48
N GLU A 25 -14.87 7.79 -20.71
CA GLU A 25 -15.22 7.61 -19.30
C GLU A 25 -14.14 8.22 -18.40
N ALA A 26 -14.56 9.03 -17.43
CA ALA A 26 -13.68 9.51 -16.39
C ALA A 26 -13.56 8.41 -15.31
N LEU A 27 -12.36 7.87 -15.13
CA LEU A 27 -12.03 6.93 -14.05
C LEU A 27 -11.74 7.66 -12.76
N LEU A 28 -11.13 8.84 -12.85
CA LEU A 28 -10.96 9.82 -11.79
C LEU A 28 -11.35 11.19 -12.35
N ASP A 29 -12.01 12.02 -11.52
CA ASP A 29 -12.55 13.31 -11.94
C ASP A 29 -12.37 14.33 -10.80
N ASP A 30 -11.43 15.26 -11.01
CA ASP A 30 -11.09 16.35 -10.10
C ASP A 30 -10.71 15.86 -8.67
N VAL A 31 -9.80 14.88 -8.59
CA VAL A 31 -9.33 14.35 -7.31
C VAL A 31 -8.28 15.29 -6.73
N ALA A 32 -8.51 15.76 -5.49
CA ALA A 32 -7.55 16.48 -4.66
C ALA A 32 -7.31 15.66 -3.39
N LEU A 33 -6.03 15.41 -3.06
CA LEU A 33 -5.64 14.59 -1.91
C LEU A 33 -4.28 15.03 -1.38
N ALA A 34 -4.18 15.25 -0.06
CA ALA A 34 -2.93 15.56 0.61
C ALA A 34 -2.57 14.48 1.64
N VAL A 35 -1.48 13.74 1.41
CA VAL A 35 -1.00 12.72 2.33
C VAL A 35 0.10 13.28 3.22
N ARG A 36 -0.17 13.35 4.53
CA ARG A 36 0.76 13.91 5.52
C ARG A 36 1.93 12.98 5.77
N ARG A 37 3.11 13.56 6.04
CA ARG A 37 4.30 12.78 6.40
C ARG A 37 4.08 11.93 7.65
N ASN A 38 4.68 10.75 7.65
CA ASN A 38 4.76 9.85 8.81
C ASN A 38 3.38 9.42 9.33
N THR A 39 2.40 9.33 8.43
CA THR A 39 1.06 8.83 8.74
C THR A 39 0.76 7.56 7.96
N VAL A 40 -0.17 6.79 8.47
CA VAL A 40 -0.87 5.74 7.72
C VAL A 40 -2.19 6.35 7.22
N HIS A 41 -2.28 6.57 5.92
CA HIS A 41 -3.46 7.12 5.26
C HIS A 41 -4.17 5.99 4.50
N ALA A 42 -5.42 5.74 4.83
CA ALA A 42 -6.23 4.74 4.15
C ALA A 42 -7.10 5.36 3.05
N LEU A 43 -7.11 4.74 1.88
CA LEU A 43 -8.00 5.06 0.77
C LEU A 43 -9.06 3.98 0.69
N VAL A 44 -10.31 4.33 0.95
CA VAL A 44 -11.44 3.41 0.93
C VAL A 44 -12.46 3.83 -0.15
N GLY A 45 -13.33 2.93 -0.55
CA GLY A 45 -14.36 3.22 -1.55
C GLY A 45 -14.81 1.96 -2.28
N PRO A 46 -15.89 2.02 -3.07
CA PRO A 46 -16.45 0.88 -3.79
C PRO A 46 -15.47 0.32 -4.84
N ASN A 47 -15.77 -0.89 -5.32
CA ASN A 47 -15.06 -1.45 -6.47
C ASN A 47 -15.35 -0.58 -7.71
N GLY A 48 -14.31 -0.26 -8.48
CA GLY A 48 -14.43 0.66 -9.61
C GLY A 48 -14.37 2.16 -9.24
N ALA A 49 -14.18 2.52 -7.98
CA ALA A 49 -14.06 3.91 -7.51
C ALA A 49 -12.80 4.64 -8.00
N GLY A 50 -11.88 3.94 -8.67
CA GLY A 50 -10.64 4.55 -9.18
C GLY A 50 -9.43 4.44 -8.25
N LYS A 51 -9.49 3.68 -7.14
CA LYS A 51 -8.40 3.57 -6.15
C LYS A 51 -7.08 3.09 -6.77
N SER A 52 -7.07 1.95 -7.46
CA SER A 52 -5.86 1.44 -8.13
C SER A 52 -5.46 2.30 -9.34
N THR A 53 -6.41 3.02 -9.96
CA THR A 53 -6.13 4.03 -10.98
C THR A 53 -5.35 5.20 -10.38
N LEU A 54 -5.72 5.66 -9.17
CA LEU A 54 -4.99 6.70 -8.45
C LEU A 54 -3.54 6.25 -8.15
N PHE A 55 -3.35 5.01 -7.68
CA PHE A 55 -2.00 4.45 -7.49
C PHE A 55 -1.20 4.40 -8.79
N SER A 56 -1.83 3.99 -9.89
CA SER A 56 -1.18 3.96 -11.21
C SER A 56 -0.76 5.36 -11.67
N ALA A 57 -1.56 6.39 -11.36
CA ALA A 57 -1.21 7.79 -11.67
C ALA A 57 -0.04 8.27 -10.79
N ILE A 58 -0.06 7.99 -9.48
CA ILE A 58 1.04 8.34 -8.54
C ILE A 58 2.35 7.68 -8.98
N LEU A 59 2.31 6.43 -9.47
CA LEU A 59 3.46 5.67 -9.96
C LEU A 59 3.90 6.09 -11.38
N GLY A 60 3.18 7.02 -12.03
CA GLY A 60 3.49 7.45 -13.41
C GLY A 60 3.24 6.36 -14.47
N MET A 61 2.42 5.36 -14.16
CA MET A 61 2.12 4.24 -15.07
C MET A 61 1.04 4.59 -16.10
N ILE A 62 0.29 5.66 -15.88
CA ILE A 62 -0.79 6.12 -16.77
C ILE A 62 -0.73 7.63 -16.97
N GLN A 63 -1.31 8.11 -18.07
CA GLN A 63 -1.44 9.55 -18.33
C GLN A 63 -2.61 10.12 -17.51
N PHE A 64 -2.45 11.35 -17.07
CA PHE A 64 -3.45 12.09 -16.30
C PHE A 64 -3.34 13.60 -16.59
N ASP A 65 -4.40 14.33 -16.33
CA ASP A 65 -4.44 15.77 -16.22
C ASP A 65 -4.41 16.17 -14.73
N GLY A 66 -3.95 17.38 -14.41
CA GLY A 66 -3.79 17.85 -13.04
C GLY A 66 -2.33 17.76 -12.58
N ARG A 67 -2.12 17.74 -11.27
CA ARG A 67 -0.80 17.80 -10.66
C ARG A 67 -0.64 16.76 -9.55
N ILE A 68 0.48 16.05 -9.57
CA ILE A 68 0.94 15.16 -8.49
C ILE A 68 2.34 15.60 -8.09
N VAL A 69 2.54 15.91 -6.82
CA VAL A 69 3.84 16.33 -6.27
C VAL A 69 4.21 15.43 -5.12
N LEU A 70 5.38 14.79 -5.23
CA LEU A 70 6.02 14.08 -4.13
C LEU A 70 7.09 15.00 -3.53
N ASN A 71 6.80 15.56 -2.36
CA ASN A 71 7.70 16.46 -1.62
C ASN A 71 8.74 15.65 -0.83
N ALA A 72 9.50 14.79 -1.51
CA ALA A 72 10.52 13.97 -0.88
C ALA A 72 11.69 14.81 -0.37
N THR A 73 12.30 14.40 0.75
CA THR A 73 13.47 15.07 1.33
C THR A 73 14.79 14.37 0.96
N GLY A 74 14.70 13.13 0.51
CA GLY A 74 15.85 12.30 0.12
C GLY A 74 15.76 11.84 -1.34
N ALA A 75 16.06 10.57 -1.58
CA ALA A 75 16.02 10.00 -2.93
C ALA A 75 14.59 9.87 -3.51
N GLY A 76 13.55 10.20 -2.74
CA GLY A 76 12.15 10.18 -3.16
C GLY A 76 11.66 8.77 -3.51
N THR A 77 12.15 7.76 -2.80
CA THR A 77 11.83 6.37 -3.10
C THR A 77 10.38 6.05 -2.75
N ILE A 78 9.71 5.41 -3.71
CA ILE A 78 8.36 4.86 -3.52
C ILE A 78 8.48 3.34 -3.45
N GLY A 79 8.01 2.75 -2.34
CA GLY A 79 7.77 1.32 -2.23
C GLY A 79 6.34 1.01 -2.69
N TYR A 80 6.15 -0.08 -3.43
CA TYR A 80 4.82 -0.46 -3.91
C TYR A 80 4.57 -1.96 -3.74
N VAL A 81 3.44 -2.29 -3.13
CA VAL A 81 2.91 -3.66 -3.05
C VAL A 81 1.60 -3.71 -3.84
N PRO A 82 1.58 -4.36 -5.01
CA PRO A 82 0.38 -4.47 -5.84
C PRO A 82 -0.62 -5.47 -5.25
N GLN A 83 -1.89 -5.32 -5.61
CA GLN A 83 -2.97 -6.24 -5.24
C GLN A 83 -2.71 -7.67 -5.74
N SER A 84 -2.14 -7.82 -6.94
CA SER A 84 -1.76 -9.10 -7.52
C SER A 84 -0.38 -9.02 -8.16
N PHE A 85 0.37 -10.09 -8.04
CA PHE A 85 1.68 -10.24 -8.66
C PHE A 85 1.79 -11.64 -9.25
N ALA A 86 1.95 -11.72 -10.56
CA ALA A 86 2.13 -12.98 -11.27
C ALA A 86 3.63 -13.24 -11.49
N VAL A 87 4.08 -14.41 -11.07
CA VAL A 87 5.43 -14.90 -11.36
C VAL A 87 5.33 -15.92 -12.48
N ASP A 88 6.17 -15.78 -13.50
CA ASP A 88 6.33 -16.80 -14.50
C ASP A 88 6.93 -18.06 -13.82
N PRO A 89 6.21 -19.21 -13.80
CA PRO A 89 6.68 -20.42 -13.12
C PRO A 89 7.97 -21.00 -13.73
N THR A 90 8.34 -20.59 -14.93
CA THR A 90 9.58 -21.02 -15.58
C THR A 90 10.82 -20.24 -15.14
N LEU A 91 10.64 -19.12 -14.45
CA LEU A 91 11.76 -18.32 -13.92
C LEU A 91 12.35 -18.96 -12.65
N PRO A 92 13.60 -19.44 -12.69
CA PRO A 92 14.24 -20.08 -11.54
C PRO A 92 14.79 -19.04 -10.54
N VAL A 93 13.91 -18.13 -10.07
CA VAL A 93 14.29 -17.06 -9.13
C VAL A 93 13.87 -17.44 -7.73
N THR A 94 14.80 -17.40 -6.79
CA THR A 94 14.55 -17.60 -5.37
C THR A 94 14.12 -16.30 -4.67
N VAL A 95 13.52 -16.43 -3.47
CA VAL A 95 13.15 -15.29 -2.62
C VAL A 95 14.36 -14.38 -2.37
N ALA A 96 15.52 -14.94 -2.03
CA ALA A 96 16.71 -14.15 -1.77
C ALA A 96 17.23 -13.42 -3.01
N GLU A 97 17.20 -14.03 -4.18
CA GLU A 97 17.61 -13.40 -5.42
C GLU A 97 16.68 -12.25 -5.79
N PHE A 98 15.38 -12.44 -5.63
CA PHE A 98 14.40 -11.38 -5.85
C PHE A 98 14.62 -10.17 -4.93
N LEU A 99 14.77 -10.40 -3.62
CA LEU A 99 15.04 -9.32 -2.66
C LEU A 99 16.41 -8.66 -2.86
N ALA A 100 17.35 -9.35 -3.49
CA ALA A 100 18.67 -8.79 -3.79
C ALA A 100 18.68 -7.84 -4.99
N LEU A 101 17.66 -7.82 -5.84
CA LEU A 101 17.62 -6.99 -7.05
C LEU A 101 17.77 -5.50 -6.78
N THR A 102 17.25 -5.02 -5.65
CA THR A 102 17.38 -3.61 -5.24
C THR A 102 18.70 -3.29 -4.56
N ARG A 103 19.45 -4.31 -4.08
CA ARG A 103 20.60 -4.14 -3.21
C ARG A 103 21.96 -4.30 -3.86
N GLN A 104 22.07 -5.12 -4.89
CA GLN A 104 23.38 -5.33 -5.52
C GLN A 104 23.33 -5.07 -7.02
N LYS A 105 24.42 -4.41 -7.51
CA LYS A 105 24.59 -4.15 -8.95
C LYS A 105 25.14 -5.37 -9.70
N ARG A 106 25.79 -6.31 -8.97
CA ARG A 106 26.31 -7.55 -9.57
C ARG A 106 25.12 -8.49 -9.86
N PRO A 107 25.09 -9.12 -11.05
CA PRO A 107 24.03 -10.07 -11.36
C PRO A 107 23.92 -11.18 -10.31
N VAL A 108 22.69 -11.51 -9.91
CA VAL A 108 22.39 -12.49 -8.83
C VAL A 108 22.84 -13.90 -9.16
N CYS A 109 22.96 -14.26 -10.46
CA CYS A 109 23.49 -15.53 -10.92
C CYS A 109 24.96 -15.79 -10.50
N PHE A 110 25.71 -14.76 -10.15
CA PHE A 110 27.06 -14.89 -9.57
C PHE A 110 27.05 -14.99 -8.03
N GLY A 111 25.87 -15.20 -7.44
CA GLY A 111 25.65 -15.30 -6.01
C GLY A 111 25.47 -13.95 -5.32
N LEU A 112 25.04 -14.01 -4.07
CA LEU A 112 24.79 -12.85 -3.22
C LEU A 112 26.02 -12.52 -2.37
N SER A 113 26.34 -11.24 -2.23
CA SER A 113 27.36 -10.79 -1.29
C SER A 113 26.97 -11.13 0.15
N ALA A 114 27.95 -11.21 1.07
CA ALA A 114 27.67 -11.46 2.48
C ALA A 114 26.77 -10.37 3.08
N ALA A 115 27.00 -9.10 2.73
CA ALA A 115 26.19 -7.97 3.16
C ALA A 115 24.74 -8.08 2.65
N THR A 116 24.54 -8.45 1.37
CA THR A 116 23.23 -8.65 0.77
C THR A 116 22.50 -9.80 1.46
N ARG A 117 23.16 -10.93 1.71
CA ARG A 117 22.54 -12.07 2.42
C ARG A 117 22.07 -11.69 3.83
N THR A 118 22.89 -10.98 4.58
CA THR A 118 22.51 -10.52 5.93
C THR A 118 21.31 -9.56 5.88
N ALA A 119 21.28 -8.67 4.89
CA ALA A 119 20.17 -7.73 4.74
C ALA A 119 18.87 -8.44 4.33
N VAL A 120 18.94 -9.37 3.38
CA VAL A 120 17.81 -10.20 2.96
C VAL A 120 17.27 -11.03 4.14
N GLY A 121 18.15 -11.64 4.95
CA GLY A 121 17.75 -12.36 6.15
C GLY A 121 16.91 -11.48 7.11
N ARG A 122 17.39 -10.27 7.41
CA ARG A 122 16.65 -9.31 8.27
C ARG A 122 15.30 -8.88 7.67
N LEU A 123 15.23 -8.69 6.36
CA LEU A 123 13.96 -8.38 5.70
C LEU A 123 12.96 -9.52 5.84
N LEU A 124 13.42 -10.77 5.63
CA LEU A 124 12.57 -11.94 5.76
C LEU A 124 12.14 -12.18 7.21
N GLU A 125 13.02 -11.96 8.18
CA GLU A 125 12.64 -11.99 9.60
C GLU A 125 11.53 -10.98 9.91
N ARG A 126 11.63 -9.75 9.38
CA ARG A 126 10.64 -8.67 9.56
C ARG A 126 9.25 -9.04 9.05
N VAL A 127 9.16 -9.85 8.01
CA VAL A 127 7.89 -10.30 7.41
C VAL A 127 7.53 -11.75 7.77
N GLY A 128 8.16 -12.33 8.79
CA GLY A 128 7.87 -13.70 9.26
C GLY A 128 8.18 -14.80 8.23
N MET A 129 9.22 -14.59 7.42
CA MET A 129 9.63 -15.49 6.32
C MET A 129 11.06 -15.99 6.48
N ALA A 130 11.61 -15.95 7.70
CA ALA A 130 12.97 -16.45 7.98
C ALA A 130 13.12 -17.91 7.57
N GLY A 131 14.25 -18.25 6.96
CA GLY A 131 14.56 -19.60 6.50
C GLY A 131 14.02 -19.94 5.10
N LEU A 132 13.28 -19.03 4.44
CA LEU A 132 12.71 -19.23 3.11
C LEU A 132 13.55 -18.61 1.97
N GLU A 133 14.79 -18.20 2.25
CA GLU A 133 15.67 -17.49 1.31
C GLU A 133 15.87 -18.24 0.00
N ARG A 134 15.98 -19.58 0.06
CA ARG A 134 16.24 -20.45 -1.10
C ARG A 134 14.99 -20.94 -1.80
N ARG A 135 13.80 -20.59 -1.28
CA ARG A 135 12.55 -21.09 -1.87
C ARG A 135 12.29 -20.38 -3.20
N PRO A 136 11.93 -21.09 -4.28
CA PRO A 136 11.55 -20.46 -5.54
C PRO A 136 10.31 -19.59 -5.36
N LEU A 137 10.26 -18.41 -6.01
CA LEU A 137 9.08 -17.54 -5.96
C LEU A 137 7.82 -18.22 -6.48
N ALA A 138 7.96 -19.02 -7.53
CA ALA A 138 6.85 -19.69 -8.22
C ALA A 138 6.05 -20.68 -7.34
N VAL A 139 6.64 -21.15 -6.22
CA VAL A 139 5.97 -22.11 -5.32
C VAL A 139 5.44 -21.47 -4.04
N LEU A 140 5.52 -20.14 -3.93
CA LEU A 140 4.96 -19.43 -2.79
C LEU A 140 3.44 -19.38 -2.87
N SER A 141 2.79 -19.53 -1.71
CA SER A 141 1.37 -19.19 -1.58
C SER A 141 1.14 -17.69 -1.81
N GLY A 142 -0.10 -17.28 -2.10
CA GLY A 142 -0.42 -15.87 -2.29
C GLY A 142 -0.06 -15.00 -1.08
N GLY A 143 -0.27 -15.50 0.15
CA GLY A 143 0.11 -14.80 1.37
C GLY A 143 1.62 -14.71 1.58
N GLU A 144 2.37 -15.77 1.28
CA GLU A 144 3.84 -15.75 1.32
C GLU A 144 4.40 -14.78 0.27
N MET A 145 3.87 -14.78 -0.94
CA MET A 145 4.26 -13.84 -1.99
C MET A 145 4.02 -12.40 -1.56
N ARG A 146 2.87 -12.08 -0.95
CA ARG A 146 2.59 -10.73 -0.44
C ARG A 146 3.59 -10.28 0.61
N ARG A 147 3.96 -11.16 1.53
CA ARG A 147 4.99 -10.88 2.53
C ARG A 147 6.36 -10.62 1.92
N VAL A 148 6.73 -11.37 0.88
CA VAL A 148 7.97 -11.13 0.13
C VAL A 148 7.91 -9.80 -0.63
N LEU A 149 6.79 -9.45 -1.26
CA LEU A 149 6.59 -8.15 -1.91
C LEU A 149 6.65 -7.00 -0.91
N LEU A 150 6.08 -7.16 0.28
CA LEU A 150 6.19 -6.18 1.35
C LEU A 150 7.65 -6.00 1.78
N ALA A 151 8.39 -7.09 1.99
CA ALA A 151 9.81 -7.03 2.29
C ALA A 151 10.60 -6.28 1.20
N HIS A 152 10.29 -6.54 -0.08
CA HIS A 152 10.90 -5.86 -1.22
C HIS A 152 10.57 -4.36 -1.24
N ALA A 153 9.31 -4.00 -1.00
CA ALA A 153 8.86 -2.60 -1.00
C ALA A 153 9.43 -1.78 0.18
N LEU A 154 9.87 -2.46 1.25
CA LEU A 154 10.52 -1.85 2.41
C LEU A 154 12.03 -1.69 2.25
N ASP A 155 12.60 -2.07 1.12
CA ASP A 155 14.05 -2.04 0.88
C ASP A 155 14.44 -1.51 -0.51
N PRO A 156 15.10 -0.35 -0.57
CA PRO A 156 15.47 0.55 0.54
C PRO A 156 14.26 1.16 1.24
N GLU A 157 14.40 1.56 2.51
CA GLU A 157 13.31 2.15 3.28
C GLU A 157 12.69 3.34 2.53
N PRO A 158 11.41 3.25 2.07
CA PRO A 158 10.83 4.26 1.21
C PRO A 158 10.32 5.47 2.02
N GLU A 159 10.27 6.65 1.40
CA GLU A 159 9.57 7.80 1.98
C GLU A 159 8.05 7.66 1.84
N LEU A 160 7.59 7.05 0.72
CA LEU A 160 6.18 6.72 0.48
C LEU A 160 6.03 5.23 0.22
N LEU A 161 5.21 4.55 1.00
CA LEU A 161 4.83 3.15 0.78
C LEU A 161 3.38 3.07 0.31
N LEU A 162 3.18 2.57 -0.90
CA LEU A 162 1.87 2.31 -1.49
C LEU A 162 1.51 0.84 -1.31
N LEU A 163 0.36 0.57 -0.70
CA LEU A 163 -0.15 -0.79 -0.46
C LEU A 163 -1.53 -0.96 -1.09
N ASP A 164 -1.64 -1.80 -2.11
CA ASP A 164 -2.91 -2.09 -2.78
C ASP A 164 -3.51 -3.38 -2.21
N GLU A 165 -4.52 -3.25 -1.34
CA GLU A 165 -5.20 -4.34 -0.63
C GLU A 165 -4.24 -5.33 0.06
N PRO A 166 -3.33 -4.86 0.94
CA PRO A 166 -2.25 -5.70 1.46
C PRO A 166 -2.74 -6.85 2.34
N ALA A 167 -3.93 -6.76 2.90
CA ALA A 167 -4.51 -7.76 3.79
C ALA A 167 -5.29 -8.86 3.07
N ALA A 168 -5.60 -8.71 1.78
CA ALA A 168 -6.43 -9.66 1.07
C ALA A 168 -5.81 -11.08 1.03
N GLY A 169 -6.53 -12.09 1.53
CA GLY A 169 -6.07 -13.48 1.55
C GLY A 169 -4.98 -13.80 2.58
N LEU A 170 -4.70 -12.90 3.52
CA LEU A 170 -3.87 -13.20 4.68
C LEU A 170 -4.68 -13.95 5.75
N ASP A 171 -4.01 -14.84 6.47
CA ASP A 171 -4.53 -15.40 7.70
C ASP A 171 -4.42 -14.39 8.86
N GLU A 172 -5.02 -14.70 10.01
CA GLU A 172 -5.05 -13.81 11.17
C GLU A 172 -3.64 -13.46 11.67
N SER A 173 -2.70 -14.41 11.64
CA SER A 173 -1.33 -14.19 12.07
C SER A 173 -0.56 -13.25 11.16
N ALA A 174 -0.72 -13.40 9.87
CA ALA A 174 -0.12 -12.52 8.86
C ALA A 174 -0.76 -11.13 8.84
N MET A 175 -2.07 -11.04 9.13
CA MET A 175 -2.77 -9.77 9.29
C MET A 175 -2.20 -8.98 10.48
N LYS A 176 -2.08 -9.63 11.64
CA LYS A 176 -1.48 -9.01 12.83
C LYS A 176 -0.06 -8.53 12.57
N MET A 177 0.76 -9.36 11.93
CA MET A 177 2.13 -8.97 11.54
C MET A 177 2.13 -7.74 10.62
N LEU A 178 1.23 -7.67 9.63
CA LEU A 178 1.10 -6.49 8.76
C LEU A 178 0.75 -5.24 9.57
N GLU A 179 -0.21 -5.34 10.49
CA GLU A 179 -0.60 -4.24 11.39
C GLU A 179 0.60 -3.78 12.25
N ASP A 180 1.35 -4.71 12.84
CA ASP A 180 2.56 -4.42 13.63
C ASP A 180 3.63 -3.70 12.78
N ILE A 181 3.81 -4.11 11.52
CA ILE A 181 4.71 -3.43 10.58
C ILE A 181 4.23 -2.00 10.32
N LEU A 182 2.95 -1.78 10.01
CA LEU A 182 2.39 -0.46 9.73
C LEU A 182 2.56 0.47 10.95
N LEU A 183 2.26 -0.01 12.14
CA LEU A 183 2.44 0.74 13.39
C LEU A 183 3.91 1.05 13.65
N SER A 184 4.83 0.12 13.36
CA SER A 184 6.27 0.33 13.51
C SER A 184 6.81 1.38 12.52
N LEU A 185 6.33 1.38 11.26
CA LEU A 185 6.70 2.38 10.27
C LEU A 185 6.24 3.78 10.68
N ARG A 186 4.99 3.88 11.17
CA ARG A 186 4.46 5.14 11.74
C ARG A 186 5.30 5.65 12.89
N ALA A 187 5.63 4.79 13.85
CA ALA A 187 6.45 5.16 15.01
C ALA A 187 7.90 5.53 14.61
N GLY A 188 8.43 4.92 13.56
CA GLY A 188 9.77 5.21 13.02
C GLY A 188 9.92 6.58 12.38
N GLY A 189 8.81 7.22 11.98
CA GLY A 189 8.78 8.60 11.50
C GLY A 189 9.55 8.87 10.20
N LYS A 190 9.78 7.84 9.36
CA LYS A 190 10.51 7.96 8.09
C LYS A 190 9.65 7.63 6.88
N THR A 191 8.79 6.65 7.02
CA THR A 191 7.92 6.16 5.95
C THR A 191 6.49 6.64 6.15
N THR A 192 5.93 7.21 5.11
CA THR A 192 4.50 7.53 5.01
C THR A 192 3.82 6.41 4.27
N VAL A 193 2.69 5.95 4.75
CA VAL A 193 1.94 4.86 4.12
C VAL A 193 0.65 5.41 3.52
N LEU A 194 0.39 5.09 2.25
CA LEU A 194 -0.92 5.24 1.62
C LEU A 194 -1.40 3.84 1.24
N MET A 195 -2.48 3.37 1.86
CA MET A 195 -3.00 2.03 1.63
C MET A 195 -4.43 2.02 1.12
N ILE A 196 -4.70 1.19 0.13
CA ILE A 196 -6.06 0.85 -0.27
C ILE A 196 -6.50 -0.33 0.60
N SER A 197 -7.64 -0.20 1.26
CA SER A 197 -8.24 -1.29 2.03
C SER A 197 -9.75 -1.28 1.89
N HIS A 198 -10.32 -2.48 1.94
CA HIS A 198 -11.75 -2.71 2.07
C HIS A 198 -12.13 -3.25 3.47
N ASP A 199 -11.14 -3.54 4.31
CA ASP A 199 -11.33 -3.93 5.71
C ASP A 199 -11.35 -2.68 6.60
N LEU A 200 -12.58 -2.23 6.92
CA LEU A 200 -12.78 -1.02 7.73
C LEU A 200 -12.32 -1.20 9.18
N ASP A 201 -12.38 -2.42 9.71
CA ASP A 201 -11.92 -2.70 11.07
C ASP A 201 -10.40 -2.60 11.15
N GLN A 202 -9.67 -3.09 10.13
CA GLN A 202 -8.24 -2.88 10.00
C GLN A 202 -7.91 -1.39 9.90
N VAL A 203 -8.62 -0.66 9.03
CA VAL A 203 -8.41 0.78 8.85
C VAL A 203 -8.57 1.53 10.16
N GLN A 204 -9.60 1.22 10.96
CA GLN A 204 -9.82 1.83 12.27
C GLN A 204 -8.67 1.57 13.26
N ARG A 205 -7.99 0.42 13.16
CA ARG A 205 -6.88 0.07 14.06
C ARG A 205 -5.57 0.76 13.69
N VAL A 206 -5.30 0.95 12.40
CA VAL A 206 -3.94 1.35 11.95
C VAL A 206 -3.86 2.73 11.32
N ALA A 207 -4.96 3.26 10.74
CA ALA A 207 -4.91 4.50 9.98
C ALA A 207 -5.00 5.74 10.88
N ASP A 208 -4.27 6.79 10.51
CA ASP A 208 -4.38 8.14 11.10
C ASP A 208 -5.38 8.99 10.33
N ARG A 209 -5.52 8.74 9.03
CA ARG A 209 -6.40 9.45 8.12
C ARG A 209 -7.07 8.50 7.16
N VAL A 210 -8.26 8.87 6.71
CA VAL A 210 -9.03 8.13 5.73
C VAL A 210 -9.56 9.09 4.66
N THR A 211 -9.45 8.68 3.41
CA THR A 211 -10.12 9.32 2.28
C THR A 211 -11.09 8.31 1.65
N VAL A 212 -12.33 8.73 1.50
CA VAL A 212 -13.35 7.98 0.77
C VAL A 212 -13.36 8.45 -0.66
N LEU A 213 -13.05 7.54 -1.58
CA LEU A 213 -13.00 7.79 -3.02
C LEU A 213 -14.16 7.09 -3.73
N ASP A 214 -14.85 7.84 -4.59
CA ASP A 214 -15.74 7.31 -5.63
C ASP A 214 -15.62 8.20 -6.87
N ARG A 215 -14.59 7.93 -7.69
CA ARG A 215 -14.13 8.73 -8.82
C ARG A 215 -13.69 10.16 -8.42
N ARG A 216 -14.21 10.68 -7.32
CA ARG A 216 -13.87 11.94 -6.64
C ARG A 216 -13.64 11.66 -5.17
N VAL A 217 -13.01 12.56 -4.48
CA VAL A 217 -12.98 12.53 -3.03
C VAL A 217 -14.38 12.87 -2.50
N VAL A 218 -14.99 11.90 -1.82
CA VAL A 218 -16.34 12.05 -1.23
C VAL A 218 -16.24 12.60 0.19
N ALA A 219 -15.25 12.08 0.95
CA ALA A 219 -15.01 12.53 2.32
C ALA A 219 -13.55 12.28 2.70
N GLU A 220 -13.03 13.08 3.62
CA GLU A 220 -11.72 12.91 4.23
C GLU A 220 -11.78 13.25 5.71
N GLY A 221 -11.10 12.46 6.56
CA GLY A 221 -11.06 12.69 7.99
C GLY A 221 -10.21 11.68 8.76
N THR A 222 -10.48 11.57 10.06
CA THR A 222 -9.99 10.47 10.91
C THR A 222 -10.81 9.21 10.66
N PRO A 223 -10.35 8.01 11.09
CA PRO A 223 -11.09 6.76 10.86
C PRO A 223 -12.54 6.76 11.40
N ASP A 224 -12.87 7.66 12.33
CA ASP A 224 -14.23 7.81 12.88
C ASP A 224 -15.29 8.16 11.83
N ILE A 225 -14.89 8.79 10.72
CA ILE A 225 -15.82 9.06 9.60
C ILE A 225 -16.45 7.80 9.02
N LEU A 226 -15.78 6.64 9.18
CA LEU A 226 -16.28 5.35 8.69
C LEU A 226 -17.47 4.82 9.51
N THR A 227 -17.75 5.40 10.67
CA THR A 227 -18.88 5.02 11.53
C THR A 227 -20.15 5.80 11.17
N ALA A 228 -20.05 6.87 10.41
CA ALA A 228 -21.19 7.65 9.97
C ALA A 228 -22.11 6.80 9.06
N GLU A 229 -23.40 6.80 9.37
CA GLU A 229 -24.40 5.99 8.65
C GLU A 229 -24.46 6.33 7.17
N GLU A 230 -24.28 7.58 6.80
CA GLU A 230 -24.25 8.08 5.44
C GLU A 230 -23.06 7.52 4.64
N LEU A 231 -21.87 7.44 5.26
CA LEU A 231 -20.68 6.88 4.62
C LEU A 231 -20.78 5.37 4.45
N ARG A 232 -21.38 4.67 5.43
CA ARG A 232 -21.67 3.23 5.29
C ARG A 232 -22.68 2.94 4.19
N ALA A 233 -23.60 3.84 3.92
CA ALA A 233 -24.55 3.72 2.82
C ALA A 233 -23.88 3.91 1.44
N LEU A 234 -22.82 4.71 1.35
CA LEU A 234 -22.02 4.91 0.14
C LEU A 234 -21.03 3.76 -0.13
N LEU A 235 -20.66 3.01 0.91
CA LEU A 235 -19.79 1.85 0.79
C LEU A 235 -20.67 0.62 0.51
N PRO A 236 -20.43 -0.15 -0.59
CA PRO A 236 -21.25 -1.31 -0.90
C PRO A 236 -21.28 -2.30 0.26
N SER A 237 -22.36 -3.07 0.39
CA SER A 237 -22.62 -4.10 1.41
C SER A 237 -21.55 -5.20 1.51
N THR A 238 -20.52 -5.18 0.67
CA THR A 238 -19.32 -6.02 0.73
C THR A 238 -18.38 -5.65 1.89
N TYR A 239 -18.49 -4.44 2.44
CA TYR A 239 -17.82 -4.07 3.68
C TYR A 239 -18.64 -4.64 4.84
N GLY A 240 -18.30 -5.88 5.21
CA GLY A 240 -19.12 -6.79 6.00
C GLY A 240 -19.69 -6.20 7.28
N ARG A 241 -20.92 -6.64 7.58
CA ARG A 241 -21.45 -6.64 8.95
C ARG A 241 -20.46 -7.41 9.84
N PRO A 242 -20.10 -6.91 11.01
CA PRO A 242 -19.34 -7.71 11.98
C PRO A 242 -20.14 -9.00 12.23
N GLY A 243 -19.61 -10.15 11.83
CA GLY A 243 -20.19 -11.45 12.16
C GLY A 243 -20.74 -12.32 11.03
N SER A 244 -20.74 -11.95 9.75
CA SER A 244 -21.17 -12.86 8.68
C SER A 244 -20.00 -13.67 8.11
N ARG A 245 -19.75 -14.85 8.68
CA ARG A 245 -19.00 -15.93 8.03
C ARG A 245 -19.69 -16.28 6.69
N PRO A 246 -18.97 -16.42 5.57
CA PRO A 246 -19.55 -16.98 4.37
C PRO A 246 -19.97 -18.43 4.66
N ALA A 247 -21.25 -18.74 4.42
CA ALA A 247 -21.74 -20.10 4.48
C ALA A 247 -20.97 -20.95 3.45
N ALA A 248 -20.31 -21.99 3.92
CA ALA A 248 -19.69 -23.00 3.07
C ALA A 248 -20.79 -23.58 2.16
N ARG A 249 -20.61 -23.45 0.85
CA ARG A 249 -21.43 -24.18 -0.13
C ARG A 249 -20.98 -25.64 -0.12
N ALA A 250 -21.93 -26.52 0.18
CA ALA A 250 -21.84 -27.97 0.02
C ALA A 250 -21.73 -28.35 -1.45
#